data_ad3e3a8eeb659b8414e9fbac077c4ef6
#
_entry.id   ad3e3a8eeb659b8414e9fbac077c4ef6
#
_cell.length_a   1.000
_cell.length_b   1.000
_cell.length_c   1.000
_cell.angle_alpha   90.00
_cell.angle_beta   90.00
_cell.angle_gamma   90.00
#
_symmetry.space_group_name_H-M   'P 1'
#
loop_
_entity.id
_entity.type
_entity.pdbx_description
1 polymer ?
#
loop_
_entity_poly.entity_id
_entity_poly.type
_entity_poly.pdbx_seq_one_letter_code
_entity_poly.pdbx_strand_id
1 'polypeptide(L)'
;MRLPTLLLLLLATLGFAAPKGPTLSVGDKAPTKLPSGWIKGDRVSSLDPKKTYVIEFWATWCPPCVASIPHLAELQAKLKPDGVQIISIHVNAGVEAADAYVRKNTKQMEYTVAKDTNGAMGKAWMEAAGKNGIPCSFVVTGGKVAYIGHPASLTDEKIREFIAEAKAAAPAAPAKK
;
A
#
# COMPACT_ATOMS: atom_id res chain seq x y z
N MET A 1 -41.63 -12.50 -62.28
CA MET A 1 -41.12 -13.04 -60.96
C MET A 1 -40.03 -12.12 -60.47
N ARG A 2 -40.27 -11.31 -59.44
CA ARG A 2 -39.27 -10.40 -58.81
C ARG A 2 -38.88 -10.98 -57.49
N LEU A 3 -37.60 -11.36 -57.34
CA LEU A 3 -37.03 -11.81 -56.05
C LEU A 3 -36.83 -10.59 -55.13
N PRO A 4 -37.18 -10.64 -53.84
CA PRO A 4 -36.85 -9.60 -52.91
C PRO A 4 -35.41 -9.83 -52.39
N THR A 5 -34.59 -8.78 -52.53
CA THR A 5 -33.23 -8.73 -51.97
C THR A 5 -33.33 -8.55 -50.47
N LEU A 6 -32.94 -9.57 -49.72
CA LEU A 6 -32.91 -9.55 -48.25
C LEU A 6 -31.65 -8.79 -47.80
N LEU A 7 -31.81 -7.57 -47.30
CA LEU A 7 -30.74 -6.74 -46.76
C LEU A 7 -30.45 -7.20 -45.30
N LEU A 8 -29.35 -7.94 -45.11
CA LEU A 8 -28.89 -8.39 -43.81
C LEU A 8 -28.20 -7.22 -43.10
N LEU A 9 -28.90 -6.58 -42.15
CA LEU A 9 -28.31 -5.58 -41.26
C LEU A 9 -27.42 -6.27 -40.24
N LEU A 10 -26.09 -6.15 -40.40
CA LEU A 10 -25.08 -6.54 -39.40
C LEU A 10 -25.11 -5.49 -38.28
N LEU A 11 -25.77 -5.76 -37.16
CA LEU A 11 -25.63 -4.98 -35.91
C LEU A 11 -24.25 -5.28 -35.30
N ALA A 12 -23.30 -4.40 -35.53
CA ALA A 12 -22.04 -4.39 -34.78
C ALA A 12 -22.34 -3.97 -33.34
N THR A 13 -22.35 -4.93 -32.40
CA THR A 13 -22.38 -4.64 -30.96
C THR A 13 -21.00 -4.09 -30.56
N LEU A 14 -20.93 -2.75 -30.43
CA LEU A 14 -19.79 -2.13 -29.71
C LEU A 14 -19.81 -2.63 -28.25
N GLY A 15 -18.98 -3.63 -27.98
CA GLY A 15 -18.72 -4.07 -26.62
C GLY A 15 -18.08 -2.96 -25.83
N PHE A 16 -18.86 -2.21 -25.04
CA PHE A 16 -18.34 -1.35 -23.99
C PHE A 16 -17.68 -2.27 -22.97
N ALA A 17 -16.34 -2.30 -22.97
CA ALA A 17 -15.60 -2.92 -21.87
C ALA A 17 -15.91 -2.13 -20.61
N ALA A 18 -16.59 -2.77 -19.64
CA ALA A 18 -16.82 -2.18 -18.33
C ALA A 18 -15.48 -1.75 -17.72
N PRO A 19 -15.40 -0.61 -17.01
CA PRO A 19 -14.18 -0.20 -16.33
C PRO A 19 -13.74 -1.32 -15.39
N LYS A 20 -12.49 -1.77 -15.54
CA LYS A 20 -11.93 -2.79 -14.64
C LYS A 20 -11.92 -2.20 -13.25
N GLY A 21 -12.59 -2.86 -12.31
CA GLY A 21 -12.55 -2.53 -10.89
C GLY A 21 -11.14 -2.62 -10.30
N PRO A 22 -10.98 -2.34 -9.00
CA PRO A 22 -9.69 -2.45 -8.32
C PRO A 22 -9.05 -3.82 -8.58
N THR A 23 -7.73 -3.81 -8.84
CA THR A 23 -6.95 -5.03 -9.09
C THR A 23 -6.13 -5.46 -7.87
N LEU A 24 -6.21 -4.70 -6.76
CA LEU A 24 -5.58 -5.00 -5.48
C LEU A 24 -6.63 -4.88 -4.36
N SER A 25 -6.78 -5.94 -3.58
CA SER A 25 -7.72 -6.05 -2.47
C SER A 25 -7.08 -6.72 -1.25
N VAL A 26 -7.76 -6.65 -0.11
CA VAL A 26 -7.38 -7.44 1.07
C VAL A 26 -7.42 -8.93 0.73
N GLY A 27 -6.37 -9.66 1.13
CA GLY A 27 -6.15 -11.06 0.80
C GLY A 27 -5.23 -11.31 -0.39
N ASP A 28 -5.07 -10.32 -1.28
CA ASP A 28 -4.18 -10.44 -2.44
C ASP A 28 -2.71 -10.43 -2.05
N LYS A 29 -1.87 -11.00 -2.92
CA LYS A 29 -0.43 -10.89 -2.79
C LYS A 29 -0.03 -9.42 -2.86
N ALA A 30 0.81 -9.00 -1.92
CA ALA A 30 1.31 -7.63 -1.91
C ALA A 30 2.12 -7.30 -3.16
N PRO A 31 1.99 -6.08 -3.71
CA PRO A 31 2.83 -5.63 -4.81
C PRO A 31 4.31 -5.69 -4.43
N THR A 32 5.15 -6.08 -5.39
CA THR A 32 6.61 -6.14 -5.20
C THR A 32 7.30 -4.79 -5.43
N LYS A 33 6.54 -3.79 -5.86
CA LYS A 33 7.09 -2.45 -6.11
C LYS A 33 7.45 -1.78 -4.79
N LEU A 34 8.68 -1.29 -4.71
CA LEU A 34 9.24 -0.55 -3.58
C LEU A 34 9.63 0.87 -3.98
N PRO A 35 9.74 1.81 -3.02
CA PRO A 35 10.11 3.18 -3.31
C PRO A 35 11.53 3.27 -3.87
N SER A 36 11.74 4.24 -4.76
CA SER A 36 13.04 4.51 -5.38
C SER A 36 13.90 5.49 -4.57
N GLY A 37 13.26 6.37 -3.79
CA GLY A 37 13.93 7.41 -2.98
C GLY A 37 13.80 7.15 -1.48
N TRP A 38 14.87 6.69 -0.82
CA TRP A 38 14.89 6.50 0.63
C TRP A 38 15.45 7.74 1.33
N ILE A 39 14.72 8.27 2.33
CA ILE A 39 15.08 9.47 3.06
C ILE A 39 15.73 9.13 4.40
N LYS A 40 15.11 8.24 5.18
CA LYS A 40 15.63 7.77 6.47
C LYS A 40 15.14 6.37 6.84
N GLY A 41 15.79 5.76 7.81
CA GLY A 41 15.44 4.45 8.36
C GLY A 41 15.94 3.29 7.51
N ASP A 42 15.49 2.08 7.88
CA ASP A 42 15.97 0.85 7.28
C ASP A 42 15.35 0.63 5.89
N ARG A 43 16.22 0.58 4.89
CA ARG A 43 15.80 0.28 3.52
C ARG A 43 15.49 -1.20 3.38
N VAL A 44 14.47 -1.51 2.56
CA VAL A 44 14.15 -2.88 2.19
C VAL A 44 14.36 -3.06 0.68
N SER A 45 14.95 -4.18 0.28
CA SER A 45 15.11 -4.57 -1.12
C SER A 45 13.92 -5.38 -1.64
N SER A 46 13.18 -6.02 -0.72
CA SER A 46 11.95 -6.75 -0.98
C SER A 46 11.12 -6.84 0.31
N LEU A 47 9.81 -7.04 0.18
CA LEU A 47 8.96 -7.35 1.33
C LEU A 47 9.18 -8.82 1.71
N ASP A 48 9.78 -9.04 2.88
CA ASP A 48 9.98 -10.38 3.45
C ASP A 48 8.61 -10.91 3.94
N PRO A 49 8.12 -12.06 3.44
CA PRO A 49 6.84 -12.60 3.88
C PRO A 49 6.81 -13.03 5.36
N LYS A 50 7.96 -13.14 6.02
CA LYS A 50 8.06 -13.43 7.46
C LYS A 50 7.92 -12.19 8.33
N LYS A 51 7.95 -10.99 7.73
CA LYS A 51 7.80 -9.70 8.42
C LYS A 51 6.44 -9.08 8.11
N THR A 52 6.07 -8.12 8.94
CA THR A 52 4.89 -7.29 8.71
C THR A 52 5.32 -5.87 8.39
N TYR A 53 4.67 -5.29 7.40
CA TYR A 53 4.93 -3.93 6.95
C TYR A 53 3.64 -3.11 7.01
N VAL A 54 3.77 -1.86 7.42
CA VAL A 54 2.74 -0.84 7.21
C VAL A 54 3.27 0.12 6.16
N ILE A 55 2.71 0.07 4.95
CA ILE A 55 3.04 0.98 3.86
C ILE A 55 2.03 2.12 3.90
N GLU A 56 2.48 3.33 4.22
CA GLU A 56 1.63 4.51 4.35
C GLU A 56 1.97 5.55 3.29
N PHE A 57 0.95 6.10 2.65
CA PHE A 57 1.07 7.10 1.61
C PHE A 57 0.63 8.46 2.14
N TRP A 58 1.49 9.47 1.98
CA TRP A 58 1.31 10.80 2.53
C TRP A 58 1.91 11.91 1.67
N ALA A 59 1.67 13.17 2.07
CA ALA A 59 2.36 14.33 1.51
C ALA A 59 2.49 15.45 2.55
N THR A 60 3.50 16.30 2.39
CA THR A 60 3.77 17.44 3.29
C THR A 60 2.65 18.48 3.31
N TRP A 61 1.92 18.61 2.21
CA TRP A 61 0.80 19.53 2.04
C TRP A 61 -0.56 18.93 2.46
N CYS A 62 -0.59 17.71 3.00
CA CYS A 62 -1.79 16.99 3.42
C CYS A 62 -1.97 17.10 4.95
N PRO A 63 -2.83 17.99 5.49
CA PRO A 63 -2.97 18.18 6.94
C PRO A 63 -3.34 16.90 7.71
N PRO A 64 -4.30 16.05 7.26
CA PRO A 64 -4.61 14.81 7.97
C PRO A 64 -3.46 13.80 7.92
N CYS A 65 -2.59 13.83 6.88
CA CYS A 65 -1.39 13.01 6.84
C CYS A 65 -0.41 13.44 7.93
N VAL A 66 -0.15 14.75 8.02
CA VAL A 66 0.74 15.33 9.04
C VAL A 66 0.22 15.03 10.46
N ALA A 67 -1.09 15.11 10.68
CA ALA A 67 -1.71 14.77 11.95
C ALA A 67 -1.55 13.29 12.34
N SER A 68 -1.35 12.40 11.37
CA SER A 68 -1.14 10.96 11.62
C SER A 68 0.31 10.60 12.00
N ILE A 69 1.28 11.52 11.83
CA ILE A 69 2.71 11.23 12.08
C ILE A 69 2.98 10.75 13.51
N PRO A 70 2.50 11.41 14.57
CA PRO A 70 2.75 10.94 15.95
C PRO A 70 2.18 9.55 16.21
N HIS A 71 0.99 9.28 15.69
CA HIS A 71 0.34 7.97 15.82
C HIS A 71 1.15 6.86 15.14
N LEU A 72 1.67 7.09 13.93
CA LEU A 72 2.52 6.13 13.24
C LEU A 72 3.84 5.89 13.98
N ALA A 73 4.43 6.92 14.58
CA ALA A 73 5.64 6.79 15.39
C ALA A 73 5.39 5.95 16.66
N GLU A 74 4.27 6.17 17.33
CA GLU A 74 3.84 5.37 18.48
C GLU A 74 3.62 3.90 18.09
N LEU A 75 2.91 3.65 16.99
CA LEU A 75 2.71 2.29 16.45
C LEU A 75 4.04 1.61 16.13
N GLN A 76 4.99 2.34 15.50
CA GLN A 76 6.31 1.79 15.20
C GLN A 76 7.05 1.40 16.48
N ALA A 77 7.03 2.25 17.51
CA ALA A 77 7.70 1.96 18.78
C ALA A 77 7.10 0.73 19.46
N LYS A 78 5.75 0.64 19.52
CA LYS A 78 5.04 -0.49 20.14
C LYS A 78 5.24 -1.83 19.39
N LEU A 79 5.30 -1.78 18.05
CA LEU A 79 5.28 -2.96 17.19
C LEU A 79 6.66 -3.38 16.66
N LYS A 80 7.69 -2.59 16.92
CA LYS A 80 9.07 -2.95 16.54
C LYS A 80 9.52 -4.30 17.13
N PRO A 81 9.21 -4.65 18.39
CA PRO A 81 9.52 -5.97 18.95
C PRO A 81 8.81 -7.12 18.22
N ASP A 82 7.67 -6.87 17.63
CA ASP A 82 6.87 -7.86 16.86
C ASP A 82 7.39 -8.02 15.41
N GLY A 83 8.46 -7.30 15.04
CA GLY A 83 9.04 -7.35 13.70
C GLY A 83 8.27 -6.51 12.66
N VAL A 84 7.43 -5.58 13.10
CA VAL A 84 6.72 -4.66 12.20
C VAL A 84 7.62 -3.51 11.79
N GLN A 85 7.61 -3.18 10.50
CA GLN A 85 8.27 -2.01 9.95
C GLN A 85 7.25 -1.10 9.27
N ILE A 86 7.17 0.16 9.72
CA ILE A 86 6.40 1.20 9.04
C ILE A 86 7.30 1.86 7.99
N ILE A 87 6.78 1.97 6.75
CA ILE A 87 7.42 2.64 5.63
C ILE A 87 6.44 3.68 5.11
N SER A 88 6.69 4.94 5.46
CA SER A 88 5.89 6.07 5.03
C SER A 88 6.44 6.62 3.72
N ILE A 89 5.60 6.73 2.69
CA ILE A 89 5.97 7.04 1.32
C ILE A 89 5.36 8.36 0.91
N HIS A 90 6.20 9.39 0.76
CA HIS A 90 5.75 10.67 0.22
C HIS A 90 5.43 10.52 -1.26
N VAL A 91 4.22 10.93 -1.63
CA VAL A 91 3.72 10.84 -3.01
C VAL A 91 3.41 12.23 -3.58
N ASN A 92 3.24 12.27 -4.91
CA ASN A 92 2.82 13.44 -5.69
C ASN A 92 3.86 14.58 -5.73
N ALA A 93 3.41 15.74 -6.18
CA ALA A 93 4.25 16.94 -6.32
C ALA A 93 4.88 17.35 -4.98
N GLY A 94 6.11 17.82 -5.03
CA GLY A 94 6.84 18.30 -3.86
C GLY A 94 7.70 17.23 -3.19
N VAL A 95 8.11 16.17 -3.91
CA VAL A 95 9.00 15.13 -3.35
C VAL A 95 10.32 15.71 -2.82
N GLU A 96 10.81 16.83 -3.34
CA GLU A 96 11.96 17.55 -2.80
C GLU A 96 11.68 18.16 -1.42
N ALA A 97 10.43 18.63 -1.19
CA ALA A 97 10.00 19.14 0.10
C ALA A 97 9.97 18.06 1.19
N ALA A 98 9.82 16.79 0.82
CA ALA A 98 9.82 15.68 1.75
C ALA A 98 11.15 15.57 2.51
N ASP A 99 12.30 15.71 1.83
CA ASP A 99 13.62 15.64 2.47
C ASP A 99 13.80 16.72 3.54
N ALA A 100 13.39 17.96 3.24
CA ALA A 100 13.48 19.08 4.17
C ALA A 100 12.52 18.89 5.36
N TYR A 101 11.29 18.46 5.09
CA TYR A 101 10.29 18.21 6.11
C TYR A 101 10.74 17.10 7.08
N VAL A 102 11.22 15.97 6.55
CA VAL A 102 11.67 14.81 7.35
C VAL A 102 12.90 15.19 8.20
N ARG A 103 13.85 15.94 7.65
CA ARG A 103 15.00 16.44 8.44
C ARG A 103 14.55 17.30 9.62
N LYS A 104 13.60 18.22 9.40
CA LYS A 104 13.05 19.11 10.45
C LYS A 104 12.27 18.34 11.52
N ASN A 105 11.56 17.27 11.12
CA ASN A 105 10.64 16.52 11.99
C ASN A 105 11.17 15.10 12.32
N THR A 106 12.48 14.89 12.22
CA THR A 106 13.08 13.54 12.32
C THR A 106 12.76 12.82 13.64
N LYS A 107 12.62 13.56 14.75
CA LYS A 107 12.27 13.00 16.07
C LYS A 107 10.80 12.58 16.19
N GLN A 108 9.92 13.15 15.35
CA GLN A 108 8.49 12.80 15.32
C GLN A 108 8.19 11.68 14.34
N MET A 109 9.12 11.40 13.41
CA MET A 109 8.96 10.38 12.37
C MET A 109 9.96 9.23 12.61
N GLU A 110 9.87 8.57 13.79
CA GLU A 110 10.79 7.48 14.16
C GLU A 110 10.43 6.16 13.49
N TYR A 111 10.27 6.20 12.19
CA TYR A 111 10.02 5.08 11.29
C TYR A 111 10.73 5.31 9.95
N THR A 112 10.67 4.33 9.05
CA THR A 112 11.29 4.45 7.73
C THR A 112 10.49 5.38 6.84
N VAL A 113 11.16 6.32 6.18
CA VAL A 113 10.54 7.29 5.26
C VAL A 113 11.22 7.21 3.89
N ALA A 114 10.39 7.19 2.88
CA ALA A 114 10.79 7.16 1.48
C ALA A 114 9.93 8.11 0.65
N LYS A 115 10.25 8.24 -0.63
CA LYS A 115 9.48 9.02 -1.61
C LYS A 115 9.28 8.24 -2.89
N ASP A 116 8.13 8.44 -3.50
CA ASP A 116 7.77 7.88 -4.80
C ASP A 116 8.14 8.88 -5.90
N THR A 117 9.39 8.84 -6.37
CA THR A 117 9.93 9.82 -7.30
C THR A 117 9.40 9.69 -8.74
N ASN A 118 8.80 8.55 -9.07
CA ASN A 118 8.33 8.25 -10.43
C ASN A 118 6.87 7.78 -10.50
N GLY A 119 6.12 7.90 -9.40
CA GLY A 119 4.70 7.50 -9.32
C GLY A 119 4.46 5.99 -9.33
N ALA A 120 5.51 5.18 -9.33
CA ALA A 120 5.36 3.74 -9.48
C ALA A 120 4.76 3.05 -8.24
N MET A 121 5.02 3.59 -7.03
CA MET A 121 4.39 3.11 -5.81
C MET A 121 2.91 3.48 -5.77
N GLY A 122 2.59 4.75 -6.07
CA GLY A 122 1.20 5.22 -6.16
C GLY A 122 0.38 4.37 -7.13
N LYS A 123 0.94 4.06 -8.30
CA LYS A 123 0.28 3.21 -9.29
C LYS A 123 0.09 1.77 -8.82
N ALA A 124 1.15 1.15 -8.28
CA ALA A 124 1.11 -0.26 -7.91
C ALA A 124 0.25 -0.56 -6.67
N TRP A 125 0.09 0.42 -5.78
CA TRP A 125 -0.63 0.25 -4.52
C TRP A 125 -1.96 1.01 -4.48
N MET A 126 -1.91 2.33 -4.62
CA MET A 126 -3.07 3.19 -4.47
C MET A 126 -4.05 3.02 -5.63
N GLU A 127 -3.59 3.24 -6.88
CA GLU A 127 -4.42 3.13 -8.08
C GLU A 127 -4.95 1.70 -8.25
N ALA A 128 -4.10 0.69 -8.07
CA ALA A 128 -4.49 -0.71 -8.12
C ALA A 128 -5.58 -1.07 -7.11
N ALA A 129 -5.57 -0.43 -5.92
CA ALA A 129 -6.59 -0.61 -4.89
C ALA A 129 -7.81 0.32 -5.06
N GLY A 130 -7.89 1.10 -6.15
CA GLY A 130 -8.95 2.08 -6.35
C GLY A 130 -8.92 3.22 -5.33
N LYS A 131 -7.75 3.52 -4.74
CA LYS A 131 -7.56 4.61 -3.77
C LYS A 131 -6.94 5.82 -4.46
N ASN A 132 -7.59 6.98 -4.32
CA ASN A 132 -7.18 8.25 -4.93
C ASN A 132 -6.90 9.36 -3.91
N GLY A 133 -7.05 9.07 -2.61
CA GLY A 133 -6.85 10.02 -1.52
C GLY A 133 -5.79 9.55 -0.51
N ILE A 134 -5.13 10.51 0.11
CA ILE A 134 -4.20 10.32 1.22
C ILE A 134 -4.73 11.03 2.48
N PRO A 135 -4.37 10.53 3.70
CA PRO A 135 -3.49 9.40 3.96
C PRO A 135 -4.16 8.04 3.67
N CYS A 136 -3.36 7.09 3.21
CA CYS A 136 -3.81 5.72 3.02
C CYS A 136 -2.72 4.74 3.42
N SER A 137 -3.09 3.72 4.19
CA SER A 137 -2.17 2.69 4.68
C SER A 137 -2.58 1.31 4.19
N PHE A 138 -1.57 0.50 3.93
CA PHE A 138 -1.67 -0.92 3.62
C PHE A 138 -0.90 -1.70 4.68
N VAL A 139 -1.53 -2.67 5.35
CA VAL A 139 -0.79 -3.64 6.17
C VAL A 139 -0.50 -4.87 5.32
N VAL A 140 0.76 -5.27 5.30
CA VAL A 140 1.22 -6.48 4.61
C VAL A 140 1.80 -7.44 5.63
N THR A 141 1.26 -8.65 5.69
CA THR A 141 1.76 -9.72 6.54
C THR A 141 1.61 -11.06 5.84
N GLY A 142 2.52 -12.00 6.04
CA GLY A 142 2.52 -13.25 5.27
C GLY A 142 2.66 -13.06 3.75
N GLY A 143 3.20 -11.91 3.29
CA GLY A 143 3.29 -11.54 1.88
C GLY A 143 1.97 -11.12 1.23
N LYS A 144 0.90 -10.95 2.01
CA LYS A 144 -0.43 -10.55 1.55
C LYS A 144 -0.87 -9.23 2.15
N VAL A 145 -1.74 -8.51 1.46
CA VAL A 145 -2.40 -7.32 1.97
C VAL A 145 -3.46 -7.74 3.00
N ALA A 146 -3.29 -7.34 4.25
CA ALA A 146 -4.23 -7.60 5.33
C ALA A 146 -5.19 -6.43 5.61
N TYR A 147 -4.81 -5.20 5.19
CA TYR A 147 -5.60 -4.01 5.41
C TYR A 147 -5.35 -2.96 4.33
N ILE A 148 -6.38 -2.20 3.99
CA ILE A 148 -6.32 -1.02 3.13
C ILE A 148 -7.24 0.05 3.73
N GLY A 149 -6.69 1.19 4.19
CA GLY A 149 -7.52 2.24 4.77
C GLY A 149 -6.74 3.37 5.41
N HIS A 150 -7.44 4.17 6.22
CA HIS A 150 -6.86 5.33 6.89
C HIS A 150 -5.94 4.90 8.05
N PRO A 151 -4.73 5.49 8.23
CA PRO A 151 -3.80 5.12 9.29
C PRO A 151 -4.38 5.26 10.71
N ALA A 152 -5.24 6.25 10.96
CA ALA A 152 -5.87 6.43 12.27
C ALA A 152 -6.80 5.26 12.69
N SER A 153 -7.19 4.38 11.77
CA SER A 153 -7.97 3.18 12.07
C SER A 153 -7.09 1.97 12.42
N LEU A 154 -5.76 2.11 12.36
CA LEU A 154 -4.82 1.08 12.77
C LEU A 154 -4.49 1.25 14.25
N THR A 155 -4.65 0.19 15.03
CA THR A 155 -4.13 0.09 16.39
C THR A 155 -3.08 -1.02 16.46
N ASP A 156 -2.29 -1.05 17.51
CA ASP A 156 -1.30 -2.09 17.69
C ASP A 156 -1.96 -3.47 17.90
N GLU A 157 -3.11 -3.53 18.59
CA GLU A 157 -3.91 -4.74 18.73
C GLU A 157 -4.35 -5.27 17.37
N LYS A 158 -4.92 -4.40 16.54
CA LYS A 158 -5.42 -4.78 15.21
C LYS A 158 -4.30 -5.30 14.29
N ILE A 159 -3.11 -4.70 14.35
CA ILE A 159 -1.97 -5.19 13.58
C ILE A 159 -1.50 -6.55 14.11
N ARG A 160 -1.50 -6.76 15.44
CA ARG A 160 -1.20 -8.08 16.02
C ARG A 160 -2.21 -9.14 15.65
N GLU A 161 -3.49 -8.81 15.52
CA GLU A 161 -4.52 -9.72 15.00
C GLU A 161 -4.18 -10.16 13.58
N PHE A 162 -3.85 -9.24 12.66
CA PHE A 162 -3.42 -9.59 11.31
C PHE A 162 -2.18 -10.49 11.28
N ILE A 163 -1.21 -10.24 12.18
CA ILE A 163 -0.02 -11.09 12.31
C ILE A 163 -0.41 -12.51 12.74
N ALA A 164 -1.31 -12.64 13.72
CA ALA A 164 -1.77 -13.93 14.22
C ALA A 164 -2.53 -14.71 13.14
N GLU A 165 -3.44 -14.06 12.42
CA GLU A 165 -4.17 -14.65 11.29
C GLU A 165 -3.23 -15.15 10.18
N ALA A 166 -2.23 -14.33 9.81
CA ALA A 166 -1.26 -14.71 8.80
C ALA A 166 -0.39 -15.91 9.23
N LYS A 167 -0.02 -15.99 10.51
CA LYS A 167 0.71 -17.14 11.08
C LYS A 167 -0.14 -18.40 11.07
N ALA A 168 -1.42 -18.29 11.41
CA ALA A 168 -2.35 -19.43 11.40
C ALA A 168 -2.62 -19.95 9.99
N ALA A 169 -2.65 -19.06 8.99
CA ALA A 169 -2.86 -19.41 7.59
C ALA A 169 -1.60 -19.92 6.87
N ALA A 170 -0.42 -19.82 7.48
CA ALA A 170 0.82 -20.31 6.90
C ALA A 170 0.84 -21.84 6.87
N PRO A 171 1.25 -22.50 5.75
CA PRO A 171 1.40 -23.94 5.72
C PRO A 171 2.42 -24.37 6.76
N ALA A 172 2.12 -25.46 7.48
CA ALA A 172 3.04 -26.05 8.44
C ALA A 172 4.40 -26.30 7.77
N ALA A 173 5.50 -25.85 8.42
CA ALA A 173 6.82 -26.11 7.90
C ALA A 173 7.02 -27.60 7.73
N PRO A 174 7.59 -28.07 6.59
CA PRO A 174 7.86 -29.49 6.43
C PRO A 174 8.74 -29.98 7.59
N ALA A 175 8.32 -31.07 8.22
CA ALA A 175 9.08 -31.70 9.30
C ALA A 175 10.51 -31.97 8.78
N LYS A 176 11.51 -31.44 9.48
CA LYS A 176 12.91 -31.77 9.17
C LYS A 176 13.08 -33.27 9.37
N LYS A 177 13.35 -33.97 8.27
CA LYS A 177 13.84 -35.35 8.31
C LYS A 177 15.29 -35.37 8.74
#